data_6c9e1022716a7eafe3cbaada1dbbeb28
#
_entry.id   6c9e1022716a7eafe3cbaada1dbbeb28
#
_cell.length_a   1.000
_cell.length_b   1.000
_cell.length_c   1.000
_cell.angle_alpha   90.00
_cell.angle_beta   90.00
_cell.angle_gamma   90.00
#
_symmetry.space_group_name_H-M   'P 1'
#
loop_
_entity.id
_entity.type
_entity.pdbx_description
1 polymer ?
#
loop_
_entity_poly.entity_id
_entity_poly.type
_entity_poly.pdbx_seq_one_letter_code
_entity_poly.pdbx_strand_id
1 'polypeptide(L)'
;MLRIANEALTFDDVLLVPRYSEVTAKDVSLYSQLTRSISMRIPLLSAAMDTVTESRLAIAMAQEGGIGIVHKSMSIEQQAREVWAVKKYESGVVKNPFTIEATATLRDLHAFTQANNISGVPILDGGDLVGIVTRRDVRFATDMDSLVTSVMTPKERLITVKEGTDASVVRDLFREHRIEKVLVVNDAFQLKGLITVTDINKAELFPASCKDEQGRLRVGASVGVGEDADERIAALVNANVDVLVVDTAHGHSMNVLNRVRWIKQYFPKVQVLSLIHISEPTRLGF
;
A
#
# COMPACT_ATOMS: atom_id res chain seq x y z
N MET A 1 16.34 -48.72 -10.41
CA MET A 1 17.61 -48.23 -10.98
C MET A 1 17.60 -46.73 -10.86
N LEU A 2 18.58 -46.11 -10.17
CA LEU A 2 18.71 -44.66 -10.06
C LEU A 2 19.12 -44.10 -11.43
N ARG A 3 18.37 -43.12 -11.97
CA ARG A 3 18.70 -42.45 -13.22
C ARG A 3 19.23 -41.06 -12.88
N ILE A 4 20.51 -40.82 -13.10
CA ILE A 4 21.14 -39.52 -12.99
C ILE A 4 20.97 -38.79 -14.32
N ALA A 5 20.26 -37.64 -14.30
CA ALA A 5 20.03 -36.84 -15.51
C ALA A 5 21.14 -35.81 -15.69
N ASN A 6 21.57 -35.13 -14.64
CA ASN A 6 22.63 -34.11 -14.65
C ASN A 6 23.38 -34.14 -13.31
N GLU A 7 24.62 -33.68 -13.35
CA GLU A 7 25.41 -33.29 -12.19
C GLU A 7 25.25 -31.79 -11.96
N ALA A 8 25.02 -31.37 -10.72
CA ALA A 8 24.87 -29.97 -10.37
C ALA A 8 25.67 -29.67 -9.09
N LEU A 9 26.18 -28.44 -8.99
CA LEU A 9 26.95 -27.98 -7.85
C LEU A 9 26.04 -27.16 -6.91
N THR A 10 26.28 -27.28 -5.61
CA THR A 10 25.66 -26.43 -4.58
C THR A 10 26.63 -25.32 -4.17
N PHE A 11 26.13 -24.36 -3.38
CA PHE A 11 27.00 -23.30 -2.84
C PHE A 11 28.05 -23.84 -1.85
N ASP A 12 27.87 -25.04 -1.31
CA ASP A 12 28.86 -25.72 -0.48
C ASP A 12 30.04 -26.26 -1.30
N ASP A 13 29.83 -26.48 -2.61
CA ASP A 13 30.83 -27.03 -3.53
C ASP A 13 31.65 -25.95 -4.24
N VAL A 14 31.22 -24.68 -4.20
CA VAL A 14 31.80 -23.61 -5.03
C VAL A 14 32.06 -22.34 -4.23
N LEU A 15 33.03 -21.56 -4.70
CA LEU A 15 33.32 -20.21 -4.24
C LEU A 15 33.28 -19.24 -5.41
N LEU A 16 32.83 -18.00 -5.15
CA LEU A 16 32.93 -16.92 -6.13
C LEU A 16 34.38 -16.49 -6.29
N VAL A 17 34.86 -16.44 -7.53
CA VAL A 17 36.21 -15.96 -7.83
C VAL A 17 36.23 -14.44 -7.74
N PRO A 18 37.05 -13.84 -6.85
CA PRO A 18 37.20 -12.39 -6.78
C PRO A 18 37.68 -11.81 -8.12
N ARG A 19 37.11 -10.66 -8.48
CA ARG A 19 37.54 -9.89 -9.67
C ARG A 19 37.91 -8.47 -9.27
N TYR A 20 38.68 -7.81 -10.13
CA TYR A 20 38.96 -6.38 -9.96
C TYR A 20 37.65 -5.58 -9.91
N SER A 21 37.57 -4.64 -8.97
CA SER A 21 36.42 -3.76 -8.79
C SER A 21 36.90 -2.34 -8.44
N GLU A 22 36.27 -1.36 -9.03
CA GLU A 22 36.43 0.07 -8.72
C GLU A 22 35.27 0.59 -7.87
N VAL A 23 34.31 -0.29 -7.54
CA VAL A 23 33.09 0.06 -6.80
C VAL A 23 33.32 -0.17 -5.31
N THR A 24 33.09 0.86 -4.48
CA THR A 24 33.08 0.72 -3.02
C THR A 24 31.68 0.37 -2.52
N ALA A 25 31.58 -0.11 -1.27
CA ALA A 25 30.27 -0.45 -0.69
C ALA A 25 29.28 0.73 -0.64
N LYS A 26 29.79 1.97 -0.63
CA LYS A 26 28.95 3.18 -0.65
C LYS A 26 28.37 3.50 -2.02
N ASP A 27 29.00 3.01 -3.08
CA ASP A 27 28.64 3.31 -4.48
C ASP A 27 27.70 2.23 -5.05
N VAL A 28 27.44 1.16 -4.29
CA VAL A 28 26.59 0.06 -4.75
C VAL A 28 25.12 0.49 -4.75
N SER A 29 24.47 0.35 -5.90
CA SER A 29 23.00 0.47 -5.99
C SER A 29 22.36 -0.89 -5.72
N LEU A 30 21.46 -0.93 -4.73
CA LEU A 30 20.64 -2.11 -4.41
C LEU A 30 19.31 -2.12 -5.17
N TYR A 31 19.08 -1.13 -6.04
CA TYR A 31 17.88 -1.08 -6.86
C TYR A 31 17.67 -2.35 -7.66
N SER A 32 16.48 -2.92 -7.59
CA SER A 32 16.15 -4.20 -8.21
C SER A 32 14.78 -4.16 -8.87
N GLN A 33 14.64 -4.90 -9.95
CA GLN A 33 13.38 -5.05 -10.67
C GLN A 33 12.71 -6.36 -10.24
N LEU A 34 11.57 -6.28 -9.55
CA LEU A 34 10.82 -7.47 -9.12
C LEU A 34 9.96 -8.04 -10.25
N THR A 35 9.25 -7.17 -10.95
CA THR A 35 8.42 -7.53 -12.10
C THR A 35 8.63 -6.49 -13.22
N ARG A 36 7.94 -6.64 -14.35
CA ARG A 36 8.03 -5.66 -15.44
C ARG A 36 7.62 -4.24 -15.04
N SER A 37 6.79 -4.10 -14.00
CA SER A 37 6.25 -2.81 -13.56
C SER A 37 6.53 -2.49 -12.09
N ILE A 38 7.12 -3.41 -11.33
CA ILE A 38 7.44 -3.18 -9.91
C ILE A 38 8.95 -3.20 -9.73
N SER A 39 9.48 -2.07 -9.30
CA SER A 39 10.87 -1.93 -8.85
C SER A 39 10.94 -1.75 -7.34
N MET A 40 12.07 -2.12 -6.76
CA MET A 40 12.36 -2.03 -5.33
C MET A 40 13.67 -1.29 -5.11
N ARG A 41 13.81 -0.64 -3.96
CA ARG A 41 15.05 0.05 -3.57
C ARG A 41 16.10 -0.92 -3.04
N ILE A 42 15.64 -2.00 -2.41
CA ILE A 42 16.47 -3.12 -1.93
C ILE A 42 15.89 -4.44 -2.42
N PRO A 43 16.72 -5.45 -2.76
CA PRO A 43 16.25 -6.72 -3.32
C PRO A 43 15.77 -7.69 -2.23
N LEU A 44 14.85 -7.24 -1.37
CA LEU A 44 14.33 -8.03 -0.26
C LEU A 44 12.81 -8.18 -0.34
N LEU A 45 12.37 -9.44 -0.21
CA LEU A 45 10.97 -9.81 0.01
C LEU A 45 10.87 -10.55 1.34
N SER A 46 9.86 -10.27 2.15
CA SER A 46 9.60 -11.10 3.33
C SER A 46 8.83 -12.35 2.95
N ALA A 47 9.12 -13.45 3.64
CA ALA A 47 8.50 -14.75 3.37
C ALA A 47 7.01 -14.74 3.69
N ALA A 48 6.21 -15.39 2.83
CA ALA A 48 4.78 -15.58 3.00
C ALA A 48 4.48 -16.69 4.01
N MET A 49 5.00 -16.55 5.21
CA MET A 49 4.90 -17.55 6.28
C MET A 49 4.03 -17.04 7.41
N ASP A 50 3.25 -17.95 7.99
CA ASP A 50 2.51 -17.72 9.22
C ASP A 50 3.44 -17.22 10.32
N THR A 51 2.97 -16.29 11.15
CA THR A 51 3.73 -15.62 12.22
C THR A 51 4.94 -14.81 11.76
N VAL A 52 5.21 -14.70 10.47
CA VAL A 52 6.30 -13.92 9.90
C VAL A 52 5.79 -12.66 9.24
N THR A 53 4.96 -12.80 8.18
CA THR A 53 4.54 -11.63 7.39
C THR A 53 3.04 -11.40 7.45
N GLU A 54 2.68 -10.44 8.26
CA GLU A 54 1.39 -9.76 8.30
C GLU A 54 1.60 -8.27 8.02
N SER A 55 0.58 -7.42 8.17
CA SER A 55 0.65 -5.98 7.84
C SER A 55 1.82 -5.27 8.52
N ARG A 56 2.12 -5.59 9.78
CA ARG A 56 3.20 -4.94 10.53
C ARG A 56 4.57 -5.11 9.87
N LEU A 57 4.94 -6.34 9.53
CA LEU A 57 6.22 -6.58 8.84
C LEU A 57 6.15 -6.10 7.39
N ALA A 58 5.03 -6.26 6.70
CA ALA A 58 4.88 -5.78 5.33
C ALA A 58 5.06 -4.26 5.23
N ILE A 59 4.56 -3.49 6.21
CA ILE A 59 4.80 -2.04 6.31
C ILE A 59 6.29 -1.76 6.49
N ALA A 60 6.95 -2.39 7.45
CA ALA A 60 8.38 -2.18 7.70
C ALA A 60 9.22 -2.52 6.47
N MET A 61 8.95 -3.64 5.81
CA MET A 61 9.63 -4.03 4.57
C MET A 61 9.47 -3.00 3.46
N ALA A 62 8.25 -2.48 3.27
CA ALA A 62 8.00 -1.48 2.25
C ALA A 62 8.65 -0.13 2.59
N GLN A 63 8.70 0.26 3.86
CA GLN A 63 9.38 1.48 4.32
C GLN A 63 10.89 1.43 4.04
N GLU A 64 11.52 0.29 4.22
CA GLU A 64 12.94 0.07 3.91
C GLU A 64 13.21 -0.15 2.41
N GLY A 65 12.18 -0.16 1.57
CA GLY A 65 12.32 -0.24 0.12
C GLY A 65 12.19 -1.65 -0.48
N GLY A 66 11.86 -2.65 0.35
CA GLY A 66 11.48 -4.01 -0.06
C GLY A 66 9.97 -4.17 -0.23
N ILE A 67 9.47 -5.41 -0.20
CA ILE A 67 8.03 -5.71 -0.24
C ILE A 67 7.73 -6.89 0.70
N GLY A 68 6.70 -6.74 1.55
CA GLY A 68 6.18 -7.81 2.37
C GLY A 68 5.15 -8.66 1.63
N ILE A 69 5.22 -9.98 1.78
CA ILE A 69 4.26 -10.91 1.18
C ILE A 69 3.39 -11.51 2.29
N VAL A 70 2.16 -11.04 2.41
CA VAL A 70 1.21 -11.51 3.44
C VAL A 70 0.85 -12.96 3.19
N HIS A 71 0.94 -13.80 4.24
CA HIS A 71 0.68 -15.24 4.16
C HIS A 71 -0.81 -15.58 4.00
N LYS A 72 -1.11 -16.79 3.50
CA LYS A 72 -2.47 -17.28 3.25
C LYS A 72 -3.08 -18.12 4.38
N SER A 73 -2.34 -18.35 5.47
CA SER A 73 -2.77 -19.18 6.60
C SER A 73 -3.75 -18.44 7.52
N MET A 74 -4.75 -17.80 6.92
CA MET A 74 -5.82 -17.03 7.57
C MET A 74 -7.05 -16.98 6.66
N SER A 75 -8.17 -16.46 7.18
CA SER A 75 -9.38 -16.32 6.35
C SER A 75 -9.15 -15.32 5.20
N ILE A 76 -10.00 -15.39 4.18
CA ILE A 76 -9.94 -14.49 3.01
C ILE A 76 -10.06 -13.02 3.46
N GLU A 77 -11.01 -12.76 4.35
CA GLU A 77 -11.29 -11.42 4.87
C GLU A 77 -10.14 -10.89 5.75
N GLN A 78 -9.50 -11.78 6.53
CA GLN A 78 -8.34 -11.40 7.34
C GLN A 78 -7.17 -11.01 6.44
N GLN A 79 -6.84 -11.82 5.43
CA GLN A 79 -5.74 -11.54 4.52
C GLN A 79 -5.99 -10.24 3.73
N ALA A 80 -7.22 -10.03 3.26
CA ALA A 80 -7.58 -8.79 2.60
C ALA A 80 -7.47 -7.56 3.53
N ARG A 81 -7.84 -7.70 4.82
CA ARG A 81 -7.64 -6.64 5.83
C ARG A 81 -6.17 -6.33 6.07
N GLU A 82 -5.30 -7.35 6.14
CA GLU A 82 -3.86 -7.16 6.28
C GLU A 82 -3.28 -6.37 5.09
N VAL A 83 -3.63 -6.74 3.86
CA VAL A 83 -3.23 -6.01 2.64
C VAL A 83 -3.74 -4.57 2.70
N TRP A 84 -5.01 -4.37 3.01
CA TRP A 84 -5.62 -3.04 3.10
C TRP A 84 -4.96 -2.17 4.17
N ALA A 85 -4.58 -2.75 5.32
CA ALA A 85 -3.87 -2.05 6.39
C ALA A 85 -2.53 -1.47 5.90
N VAL A 86 -1.76 -2.23 5.10
CA VAL A 86 -0.53 -1.76 4.47
C VAL A 86 -0.81 -0.62 3.49
N LYS A 87 -1.80 -0.78 2.61
CA LYS A 87 -2.17 0.24 1.61
C LYS A 87 -2.65 1.54 2.25
N LYS A 88 -3.27 1.47 3.42
CA LYS A 88 -3.76 2.64 4.16
C LYS A 88 -2.69 3.32 5.02
N TYR A 89 -1.60 2.62 5.35
CA TYR A 89 -0.63 3.08 6.35
C TYR A 89 0.10 4.37 5.97
N GLU A 90 0.49 4.49 4.70
CA GLU A 90 1.14 5.68 4.15
C GLU A 90 0.56 5.97 2.77
N SER A 91 -0.11 7.07 2.64
CA SER A 91 -0.65 7.51 1.36
C SER A 91 -0.06 8.84 0.88
N GLY A 92 0.88 9.46 1.63
CA GLY A 92 1.45 10.76 1.31
C GLY A 92 0.35 11.82 1.20
N VAL A 93 -0.16 12.05 0.00
CA VAL A 93 -1.44 12.72 -0.24
C VAL A 93 -2.52 11.64 -0.25
N VAL A 94 -3.43 11.64 0.70
CA VAL A 94 -4.62 10.79 0.67
C VAL A 94 -5.50 11.27 -0.48
N LYS A 95 -5.37 10.65 -1.65
CA LYS A 95 -6.25 10.92 -2.80
C LYS A 95 -7.65 10.40 -2.49
N ASN A 96 -8.67 11.20 -2.79
CA ASN A 96 -10.07 10.90 -2.45
C ASN A 96 -10.25 10.59 -0.96
N PRO A 97 -10.00 11.55 -0.07
CA PRO A 97 -10.18 11.36 1.36
C PRO A 97 -11.64 11.05 1.69
N PHE A 98 -11.86 10.36 2.79
CA PHE A 98 -13.21 10.18 3.31
C PHE A 98 -13.85 11.52 3.58
N THR A 99 -15.06 11.74 3.11
CA THR A 99 -15.85 12.96 3.26
C THR A 99 -17.19 12.65 3.93
N ILE A 100 -17.83 13.65 4.48
CA ILE A 100 -19.19 13.56 4.99
C ILE A 100 -20.00 14.76 4.51
N GLU A 101 -21.31 14.60 4.35
CA GLU A 101 -22.19 15.68 3.90
C GLU A 101 -22.46 16.71 5.00
N ALA A 102 -22.67 17.96 4.63
CA ALA A 102 -22.96 19.08 5.53
C ALA A 102 -24.23 18.87 6.38
N THR A 103 -25.12 18.01 5.91
CA THR A 103 -26.37 17.64 6.58
C THR A 103 -26.20 16.57 7.69
N ALA A 104 -25.00 15.97 7.79
CA ALA A 104 -24.73 14.95 8.79
C ALA A 104 -24.65 15.55 10.21
N THR A 105 -24.98 14.72 11.21
CA THR A 105 -24.88 15.07 12.64
C THR A 105 -23.48 14.76 13.19
N LEU A 106 -23.16 15.31 14.36
CA LEU A 106 -21.94 14.95 15.07
C LEU A 106 -21.93 13.49 15.51
N ARG A 107 -23.09 12.89 15.72
CA ARG A 107 -23.25 11.46 16.00
C ARG A 107 -22.81 10.62 14.82
N ASP A 108 -23.27 10.99 13.61
CA ASP A 108 -22.87 10.32 12.35
C ASP A 108 -21.37 10.46 12.12
N LEU A 109 -20.82 11.66 12.30
CA LEU A 109 -19.39 11.93 12.20
C LEU A 109 -18.58 11.07 13.17
N HIS A 110 -19.04 10.93 14.43
CA HIS A 110 -18.36 10.13 15.44
C HIS A 110 -18.31 8.66 15.06
N ALA A 111 -19.45 8.08 14.66
CA ALA A 111 -19.53 6.70 14.17
C ALA A 111 -18.63 6.49 12.94
N PHE A 112 -18.68 7.43 11.99
CA PHE A 112 -17.88 7.38 10.76
C PHE A 112 -16.38 7.44 11.03
N THR A 113 -15.94 8.35 11.91
CA THR A 113 -14.51 8.49 12.26
C THR A 113 -13.97 7.29 13.04
N GLN A 114 -14.79 6.67 13.90
CA GLN A 114 -14.43 5.43 14.60
C GLN A 114 -14.32 4.26 13.64
N ALA A 115 -15.33 4.04 12.78
CA ALA A 115 -15.35 2.94 11.83
C ALA A 115 -14.15 2.98 10.84
N ASN A 116 -13.73 4.18 10.46
CA ASN A 116 -12.65 4.38 9.48
C ASN A 116 -11.30 4.72 10.12
N ASN A 117 -11.22 4.83 11.44
CA ASN A 117 -10.02 5.22 12.20
C ASN A 117 -9.35 6.49 11.64
N ILE A 118 -10.14 7.56 11.44
CA ILE A 118 -9.69 8.85 10.91
C ILE A 118 -9.94 9.96 11.93
N SER A 119 -9.14 11.03 11.87
CA SER A 119 -9.15 12.11 12.84
C SER A 119 -9.52 13.48 12.26
N GLY A 120 -9.92 13.53 11.00
CA GLY A 120 -10.37 14.75 10.34
C GLY A 120 -11.03 14.41 9.03
N VAL A 121 -12.18 15.03 8.78
CA VAL A 121 -13.07 14.73 7.68
C VAL A 121 -13.44 16.02 6.95
N PRO A 122 -13.12 16.15 5.66
CA PRO A 122 -13.65 17.23 4.83
C PRO A 122 -15.18 17.12 4.71
N ILE A 123 -15.84 18.26 4.75
CA ILE A 123 -17.30 18.38 4.64
C ILE A 123 -17.65 18.83 3.23
N LEU A 124 -18.57 18.12 2.62
CA LEU A 124 -19.11 18.47 1.30
C LEU A 124 -20.57 18.91 1.43
N ASP A 125 -20.99 19.79 0.53
CA ASP A 125 -22.38 20.14 0.30
C ASP A 125 -22.68 19.98 -1.18
N GLY A 126 -23.45 18.96 -1.56
CA GLY A 126 -23.71 18.63 -2.95
C GLY A 126 -22.48 18.39 -3.82
N GLY A 127 -21.35 17.96 -3.20
CA GLY A 127 -20.08 17.73 -3.88
C GLY A 127 -19.07 18.88 -3.78
N ASP A 128 -19.49 20.05 -3.32
CA ASP A 128 -18.61 21.20 -3.10
C ASP A 128 -17.97 21.15 -1.71
N LEU A 129 -16.67 21.48 -1.63
CA LEU A 129 -15.96 21.56 -0.36
C LEU A 129 -16.40 22.80 0.43
N VAL A 130 -17.01 22.58 1.60
CA VAL A 130 -17.53 23.67 2.47
C VAL A 130 -16.79 23.80 3.79
N GLY A 131 -16.03 22.78 4.20
CA GLY A 131 -15.27 22.86 5.45
C GLY A 131 -14.49 21.59 5.77
N ILE A 132 -13.92 21.58 6.96
CA ILE A 132 -13.29 20.40 7.58
C ILE A 132 -13.66 20.32 9.05
N VAL A 133 -13.90 19.10 9.55
CA VAL A 133 -14.02 18.83 10.98
C VAL A 133 -12.89 17.91 11.42
N THR A 134 -12.26 18.26 12.53
CA THR A 134 -11.19 17.46 13.14
C THR A 134 -11.60 16.97 14.52
N ARG A 135 -10.84 16.03 15.09
CA ARG A 135 -11.06 15.54 16.46
C ARG A 135 -11.02 16.68 17.49
N ARG A 136 -10.29 17.76 17.22
CA ARG A 136 -10.21 18.94 18.10
C ARG A 136 -11.53 19.68 18.16
N ASP A 137 -12.21 19.83 17.03
CA ASP A 137 -13.45 20.60 16.90
C ASP A 137 -14.62 19.95 17.63
N VAL A 138 -14.67 18.60 17.65
CA VAL A 138 -15.75 17.85 18.33
C VAL A 138 -15.44 17.50 19.78
N ARG A 139 -14.25 17.80 20.27
CA ARG A 139 -13.79 17.36 21.60
C ARG A 139 -14.67 17.83 22.76
N PHE A 140 -15.27 18.98 22.61
CA PHE A 140 -16.11 19.62 23.64
C PHE A 140 -17.57 19.75 23.21
N ALA A 141 -17.97 19.10 22.12
CA ALA A 141 -19.38 19.10 21.72
C ALA A 141 -20.21 18.32 22.71
N THR A 142 -21.26 18.96 23.20
CA THR A 142 -22.20 18.36 24.17
C THR A 142 -23.48 17.85 23.51
N ASP A 143 -23.88 18.48 22.40
CA ASP A 143 -25.02 18.08 21.59
C ASP A 143 -24.58 17.31 20.35
N MET A 144 -24.75 15.99 20.39
CA MET A 144 -24.36 15.08 19.30
C MET A 144 -25.34 15.07 18.13
N ASP A 145 -26.50 15.67 18.28
CA ASP A 145 -27.53 15.74 17.23
C ASP A 145 -27.44 17.05 16.43
N SER A 146 -26.57 17.97 16.84
CA SER A 146 -26.25 19.15 16.04
C SER A 146 -25.51 18.77 14.74
N LEU A 147 -25.66 19.61 13.70
CA LEU A 147 -25.01 19.40 12.41
C LEU A 147 -23.50 19.60 12.49
N VAL A 148 -22.75 18.90 11.66
CA VAL A 148 -21.29 19.03 11.52
C VAL A 148 -20.86 20.46 11.16
N THR A 149 -21.72 21.20 10.49
CA THR A 149 -21.50 22.62 10.12
C THR A 149 -21.39 23.56 11.30
N SER A 150 -21.93 23.20 12.47
CA SER A 150 -21.89 24.04 13.68
C SER A 150 -20.50 24.10 14.33
N VAL A 151 -19.64 23.11 14.06
CA VAL A 151 -18.29 22.99 14.64
C VAL A 151 -17.17 22.99 13.62
N MET A 152 -17.48 22.89 12.31
CA MET A 152 -16.47 22.81 11.28
C MET A 152 -15.63 24.10 11.16
N THR A 153 -14.41 23.95 10.67
CA THR A 153 -13.67 25.05 10.09
C THR A 153 -14.26 25.33 8.71
N PRO A 154 -14.91 26.49 8.48
CA PRO A 154 -15.59 26.79 7.23
C PRO A 154 -14.63 27.12 6.10
N LYS A 155 -15.11 27.08 4.86
CA LYS A 155 -14.38 27.23 3.61
C LYS A 155 -13.41 28.44 3.60
N GLU A 156 -13.85 29.57 4.12
CA GLU A 156 -13.10 30.85 4.12
C GLU A 156 -11.84 30.77 5.02
N ARG A 157 -11.81 29.85 5.96
CA ARG A 157 -10.72 29.63 6.91
C ARG A 157 -9.89 28.40 6.61
N LEU A 158 -10.20 27.67 5.53
CA LEU A 158 -9.44 26.49 5.13
C LEU A 158 -8.05 26.88 4.63
N ILE A 159 -7.06 26.17 5.13
CA ILE A 159 -5.72 26.19 4.55
C ILE A 159 -5.66 25.07 3.52
N THR A 160 -5.44 25.43 2.26
CA THR A 160 -5.43 24.51 1.12
C THR A 160 -4.18 24.69 0.28
N VAL A 161 -3.81 23.63 -0.43
CA VAL A 161 -2.74 23.63 -1.43
C VAL A 161 -3.24 23.02 -2.74
N LYS A 162 -2.53 23.27 -3.83
CA LYS A 162 -2.81 22.65 -5.11
C LYS A 162 -2.11 21.27 -5.22
N GLU A 163 -2.58 20.44 -6.14
CA GLU A 163 -1.90 19.19 -6.47
C GLU A 163 -0.47 19.49 -6.93
N GLY A 164 0.51 18.70 -6.44
CA GLY A 164 1.91 18.86 -6.78
C GLY A 164 2.66 19.93 -5.97
N THR A 165 2.04 20.55 -4.97
CA THR A 165 2.73 21.47 -4.06
C THR A 165 3.87 20.74 -3.33
N ASP A 166 5.05 21.37 -3.27
CA ASP A 166 6.22 20.82 -2.61
C ASP A 166 5.98 20.55 -1.11
N ALA A 167 6.54 19.46 -0.62
CA ALA A 167 6.39 19.05 0.78
C ALA A 167 6.94 20.07 1.78
N SER A 168 7.96 20.84 1.40
CA SER A 168 8.53 21.91 2.23
C SER A 168 7.51 23.03 2.46
N VAL A 169 6.79 23.43 1.41
CA VAL A 169 5.74 24.46 1.50
C VAL A 169 4.62 24.00 2.42
N VAL A 170 4.18 22.74 2.26
CA VAL A 170 3.13 22.16 3.11
C VAL A 170 3.56 22.12 4.58
N ARG A 171 4.82 21.78 4.84
CA ARG A 171 5.39 21.81 6.21
C ARG A 171 5.38 23.21 6.82
N ASP A 172 5.76 24.21 6.04
CA ASP A 172 5.72 25.59 6.52
C ASP A 172 4.31 26.02 6.89
N LEU A 173 3.29 25.63 6.09
CA LEU A 173 1.87 25.85 6.43
C LEU A 173 1.47 25.15 7.72
N PHE A 174 1.90 23.91 7.96
CA PHE A 174 1.63 23.23 9.24
C PHE A 174 2.21 23.99 10.44
N ARG A 175 3.43 24.50 10.29
CA ARG A 175 4.12 25.25 11.36
C ARG A 175 3.48 26.62 11.59
N GLU A 176 3.23 27.37 10.53
CA GLU A 176 2.69 28.73 10.57
C GLU A 176 1.27 28.74 11.16
N HIS A 177 0.41 27.86 10.63
CA HIS A 177 -1.01 27.83 11.04
C HIS A 177 -1.29 26.87 12.21
N ARG A 178 -0.28 26.11 12.70
CA ARG A 178 -0.39 25.11 13.77
C ARG A 178 -1.51 24.09 13.54
N ILE A 179 -1.61 23.65 12.28
CA ILE A 179 -2.58 22.66 11.85
C ILE A 179 -1.89 21.31 11.57
N GLU A 180 -2.66 20.22 11.61
CA GLU A 180 -2.15 18.87 11.35
C GLU A 180 -2.59 18.33 9.98
N LYS A 181 -3.47 19.04 9.29
CA LYS A 181 -4.07 18.62 8.02
C LYS A 181 -4.23 19.80 7.08
N VAL A 182 -3.86 19.58 5.82
CA VAL A 182 -4.04 20.52 4.72
C VAL A 182 -4.80 19.82 3.61
N LEU A 183 -5.82 20.50 3.08
CA LEU A 183 -6.61 19.97 1.97
C LEU A 183 -5.95 20.30 0.65
N VAL A 184 -5.95 19.31 -0.25
CA VAL A 184 -5.49 19.49 -1.64
C VAL A 184 -6.68 19.76 -2.52
N VAL A 185 -6.67 20.85 -3.25
CA VAL A 185 -7.76 21.26 -4.14
C VAL A 185 -7.26 21.54 -5.55
N ASN A 186 -8.14 21.43 -6.53
CA ASN A 186 -7.87 21.89 -7.90
C ASN A 186 -8.21 23.39 -8.09
N ASP A 187 -8.04 23.90 -9.30
CA ASP A 187 -8.33 25.31 -9.63
C ASP A 187 -9.81 25.68 -9.44
N ALA A 188 -10.74 24.73 -9.52
CA ALA A 188 -12.16 24.90 -9.24
C ALA A 188 -12.51 24.76 -7.75
N PHE A 189 -11.51 24.71 -6.86
CA PHE A 189 -11.66 24.49 -5.41
C PHE A 189 -12.35 23.16 -5.04
N GLN A 190 -12.29 22.15 -5.91
CA GLN A 190 -12.77 20.82 -5.62
C GLN A 190 -11.72 20.01 -4.86
N LEU A 191 -12.17 19.27 -3.86
CA LEU A 191 -11.30 18.40 -3.05
C LEU A 191 -10.66 17.31 -3.91
N LYS A 192 -9.33 17.21 -3.87
CA LYS A 192 -8.51 16.19 -4.55
C LYS A 192 -7.72 15.33 -3.58
N GLY A 193 -7.48 15.83 -2.39
CA GLY A 193 -6.72 15.07 -1.40
C GLY A 193 -6.65 15.73 -0.03
N LEU A 194 -5.98 15.03 0.86
CA LEU A 194 -5.67 15.45 2.22
C LEU A 194 -4.22 15.08 2.53
N ILE A 195 -3.43 16.01 3.06
CA ILE A 195 -2.07 15.78 3.55
C ILE A 195 -2.07 15.97 5.06
N THR A 196 -1.40 15.07 5.79
CA THR A 196 -1.23 15.22 7.23
C THR A 196 0.25 15.42 7.60
N VAL A 197 0.51 16.01 8.77
CA VAL A 197 1.87 16.14 9.33
C VAL A 197 2.55 14.76 9.42
N THR A 198 1.79 13.74 9.79
CA THR A 198 2.29 12.36 9.89
C THR A 198 2.81 11.84 8.55
N ASP A 199 2.11 12.15 7.45
CA ASP A 199 2.50 11.69 6.10
C ASP A 199 3.82 12.35 5.65
N ILE A 200 4.00 13.64 5.93
CA ILE A 200 5.24 14.35 5.62
C ILE A 200 6.41 13.83 6.45
N ASN A 201 6.21 13.66 7.76
CA ASN A 201 7.26 13.14 8.64
C ASN A 201 7.70 11.73 8.25
N LYS A 202 6.73 10.85 7.88
CA LYS A 202 7.03 9.50 7.41
C LYS A 202 7.78 9.50 6.07
N ALA A 203 7.43 10.37 5.15
CA ALA A 203 8.13 10.49 3.87
C ALA A 203 9.60 10.87 4.05
N GLU A 204 9.92 11.66 5.07
CA GLU A 204 11.31 12.02 5.42
C GLU A 204 12.06 10.92 6.14
N LEU A 205 11.38 10.23 7.06
CA LEU A 205 11.98 9.11 7.80
C LEU A 205 12.29 7.92 6.89
N PHE A 206 11.49 7.69 5.85
CA PHE A 206 11.60 6.55 4.95
C PHE A 206 11.67 6.96 3.47
N PRO A 207 12.75 7.67 3.06
CA PRO A 207 12.87 8.17 1.68
C PRO A 207 13.05 7.06 0.64
N ALA A 208 13.46 5.86 1.08
CA ALA A 208 13.63 4.69 0.24
C ALA A 208 12.36 3.84 0.08
N SER A 209 11.23 4.23 0.69
CA SER A 209 10.01 3.44 0.69
C SER A 209 9.59 2.95 -0.69
N CYS A 210 9.19 1.67 -0.77
CA CYS A 210 8.64 1.07 -1.96
C CYS A 210 7.15 1.42 -2.08
N LYS A 211 6.84 2.40 -2.95
CA LYS A 211 5.48 2.95 -3.11
C LYS A 211 4.94 2.71 -4.52
N ASP A 212 3.61 2.66 -4.61
CA ASP A 212 2.89 2.64 -5.88
C ASP A 212 2.76 4.06 -6.46
N GLU A 213 2.17 4.16 -7.64
CA GLU A 213 1.95 5.44 -8.36
C GLU A 213 1.01 6.41 -7.62
N GLN A 214 0.29 5.91 -6.61
CA GLN A 214 -0.60 6.71 -5.75
C GLN A 214 0.08 7.12 -4.43
N GLY A 215 1.38 6.79 -4.25
CA GLY A 215 2.15 7.09 -3.06
C GLY A 215 1.89 6.14 -1.87
N ARG A 216 1.15 5.02 -2.07
CA ARG A 216 0.87 4.04 -1.03
C ARG A 216 1.95 2.97 -0.99
N LEU A 217 2.24 2.41 0.17
CA LEU A 217 3.19 1.32 0.33
C LEU A 217 2.78 0.12 -0.54
N ARG A 218 3.76 -0.53 -1.18
CA ARG A 218 3.54 -1.76 -1.93
C ARG A 218 3.48 -2.96 -1.02
N VAL A 219 2.60 -3.91 -1.35
CA VAL A 219 2.40 -5.15 -0.61
C VAL A 219 2.06 -6.29 -1.56
N GLY A 220 2.59 -7.45 -1.27
CA GLY A 220 2.19 -8.69 -1.92
C GLY A 220 1.36 -9.59 -1.00
N ALA A 221 0.72 -10.59 -1.58
CA ALA A 221 0.01 -11.61 -0.84
C ALA A 221 0.13 -12.97 -1.52
N SER A 222 0.29 -14.02 -0.72
CA SER A 222 0.35 -15.39 -1.22
C SER A 222 -1.05 -15.96 -1.44
N VAL A 223 -1.17 -16.76 -2.49
CA VAL A 223 -2.38 -17.48 -2.85
C VAL A 223 -2.05 -18.94 -3.21
N GLY A 224 -2.99 -19.83 -2.99
CA GLY A 224 -2.89 -21.22 -3.41
C GLY A 224 -3.51 -21.50 -4.77
N VAL A 225 -3.69 -22.79 -5.04
CA VAL A 225 -4.36 -23.31 -6.25
C VAL A 225 -5.65 -24.06 -5.91
N GLY A 226 -6.08 -24.03 -4.63
CA GLY A 226 -7.29 -24.67 -4.14
C GLY A 226 -8.60 -24.01 -4.59
N GLU A 227 -9.72 -24.53 -4.11
CA GLU A 227 -11.07 -24.07 -4.48
C GLU A 227 -11.39 -22.65 -4.02
N ASP A 228 -10.83 -22.22 -2.87
CA ASP A 228 -11.01 -20.87 -2.31
C ASP A 228 -10.17 -19.79 -3.01
N ALA A 229 -9.29 -20.18 -3.92
CA ALA A 229 -8.30 -19.26 -4.48
C ALA A 229 -8.91 -18.15 -5.35
N ASP A 230 -10.00 -18.42 -6.06
CA ASP A 230 -10.67 -17.43 -6.92
C ASP A 230 -11.26 -16.30 -6.08
N GLU A 231 -11.98 -16.63 -5.02
CA GLU A 231 -12.55 -15.65 -4.09
C GLU A 231 -11.47 -14.86 -3.34
N ARG A 232 -10.44 -15.56 -2.87
CA ARG A 232 -9.28 -14.96 -2.20
C ARG A 232 -8.56 -13.96 -3.08
N ILE A 233 -8.30 -14.31 -4.34
CA ILE A 233 -7.65 -13.41 -5.31
C ILE A 233 -8.52 -12.18 -5.54
N ALA A 234 -9.82 -12.35 -5.75
CA ALA A 234 -10.74 -11.23 -5.94
C ALA A 234 -10.75 -10.28 -4.73
N ALA A 235 -10.80 -10.81 -3.51
CA ALA A 235 -10.74 -10.01 -2.28
C ALA A 235 -9.42 -9.24 -2.14
N LEU A 236 -8.28 -9.88 -2.45
CA LEU A 236 -6.96 -9.25 -2.42
C LEU A 236 -6.81 -8.14 -3.47
N VAL A 237 -7.32 -8.35 -4.68
CA VAL A 237 -7.34 -7.33 -5.73
C VAL A 237 -8.20 -6.14 -5.33
N ASN A 238 -9.37 -6.37 -4.74
CA ASN A 238 -10.22 -5.32 -4.19
C ASN A 238 -9.53 -4.55 -3.05
N ALA A 239 -8.66 -5.21 -2.27
CA ALA A 239 -7.81 -4.58 -1.26
C ALA A 239 -6.59 -3.84 -1.87
N ASN A 240 -6.45 -3.80 -3.20
CA ASN A 240 -5.35 -3.18 -3.95
C ASN A 240 -3.98 -3.82 -3.73
N VAL A 241 -3.90 -5.15 -3.68
CA VAL A 241 -2.61 -5.86 -3.66
C VAL A 241 -1.78 -5.53 -4.91
N ASP A 242 -0.48 -5.32 -4.76
CA ASP A 242 0.41 -4.99 -5.88
C ASP A 242 0.90 -6.23 -6.61
N VAL A 243 1.19 -7.30 -5.88
CA VAL A 243 1.70 -8.54 -6.42
C VAL A 243 1.08 -9.75 -5.73
N LEU A 244 0.62 -10.70 -6.52
CA LEU A 244 0.18 -12.01 -6.06
C LEU A 244 1.30 -13.02 -6.20
N VAL A 245 1.51 -13.81 -5.16
CA VAL A 245 2.52 -14.88 -5.16
C VAL A 245 1.78 -16.22 -5.15
N VAL A 246 1.85 -16.97 -6.25
CA VAL A 246 1.31 -18.34 -6.29
C VAL A 246 2.28 -19.25 -5.58
N ASP A 247 1.95 -19.58 -4.33
CA ASP A 247 2.81 -20.29 -3.40
C ASP A 247 2.35 -21.75 -3.22
N THR A 248 3.13 -22.65 -3.81
CA THR A 248 2.90 -24.11 -3.82
C THR A 248 4.22 -24.85 -3.68
N ALA A 249 4.15 -26.14 -3.31
CA ALA A 249 5.34 -26.98 -3.18
C ALA A 249 6.02 -27.30 -4.53
N HIS A 250 5.31 -27.15 -5.65
CA HIS A 250 5.85 -27.41 -6.99
C HIS A 250 5.27 -26.43 -8.02
N GLY A 251 6.04 -25.42 -8.38
CA GLY A 251 5.61 -24.33 -9.25
C GLY A 251 5.34 -24.74 -10.70
N HIS A 252 6.02 -25.79 -11.21
CA HIS A 252 5.81 -26.28 -12.57
C HIS A 252 4.76 -27.40 -12.60
N SER A 253 3.60 -27.17 -12.00
CA SER A 253 2.44 -28.05 -12.08
C SER A 253 1.33 -27.43 -12.92
N MET A 254 0.46 -28.27 -13.51
CA MET A 254 -0.64 -27.79 -14.34
C MET A 254 -1.58 -26.87 -13.55
N ASN A 255 -1.80 -27.14 -12.27
CA ASN A 255 -2.65 -26.31 -11.41
C ASN A 255 -2.08 -24.90 -11.23
N VAL A 256 -0.76 -24.77 -11.05
CA VAL A 256 -0.10 -23.46 -10.95
C VAL A 256 -0.16 -22.72 -12.28
N LEU A 257 0.14 -23.38 -13.39
CA LEU A 257 0.05 -22.78 -14.73
C LEU A 257 -1.36 -22.28 -15.04
N ASN A 258 -2.37 -23.09 -14.74
CA ASN A 258 -3.77 -22.71 -14.92
C ASN A 258 -4.15 -21.53 -13.99
N ARG A 259 -3.68 -21.53 -12.74
CA ARG A 259 -3.91 -20.44 -11.80
C ARG A 259 -3.32 -19.10 -12.31
N VAL A 260 -2.10 -19.13 -12.79
CA VAL A 260 -1.45 -17.94 -13.39
C VAL A 260 -2.21 -17.43 -14.62
N ARG A 261 -2.62 -18.35 -15.52
CA ARG A 261 -3.45 -17.99 -16.69
C ARG A 261 -4.76 -17.35 -16.27
N TRP A 262 -5.45 -17.96 -15.31
CA TRP A 262 -6.70 -17.46 -14.77
C TRP A 262 -6.54 -16.03 -14.18
N ILE A 263 -5.52 -15.80 -13.33
CA ILE A 263 -5.25 -14.48 -12.78
C ILE A 263 -5.02 -13.46 -13.90
N LYS A 264 -4.21 -13.79 -14.91
CA LYS A 264 -3.92 -12.88 -16.01
C LYS A 264 -5.12 -12.60 -16.91
N GLN A 265 -6.03 -13.55 -17.02
CA GLN A 265 -7.28 -13.38 -17.78
C GLN A 265 -8.26 -12.44 -17.07
N TYR A 266 -8.49 -12.62 -15.78
CA TYR A 266 -9.50 -11.87 -15.01
C TYR A 266 -8.94 -10.59 -14.38
N PHE A 267 -7.64 -10.55 -14.05
CA PHE A 267 -6.96 -9.43 -13.39
C PHE A 267 -5.65 -9.08 -14.11
N PRO A 268 -5.67 -8.65 -15.37
CA PRO A 268 -4.47 -8.49 -16.21
C PRO A 268 -3.46 -7.47 -15.67
N LYS A 269 -3.90 -6.50 -14.86
CA LYS A 269 -3.02 -5.46 -14.28
C LYS A 269 -2.22 -5.94 -13.07
N VAL A 270 -2.69 -6.98 -12.35
CA VAL A 270 -2.01 -7.48 -11.15
C VAL A 270 -0.74 -8.22 -11.55
N GLN A 271 0.35 -7.93 -10.85
CA GLN A 271 1.61 -8.63 -11.04
C GLN A 271 1.55 -10.00 -10.35
N VAL A 272 2.15 -11.01 -10.97
CA VAL A 272 2.13 -12.39 -10.47
C VAL A 272 3.54 -12.93 -10.41
N LEU A 273 3.89 -13.52 -9.28
CA LEU A 273 5.08 -14.32 -9.08
C LEU A 273 4.65 -15.76 -8.80
N SER A 274 5.44 -16.72 -9.27
CA SER A 274 5.32 -18.12 -8.86
C SER A 274 6.61 -18.50 -8.14
N LEU A 275 6.49 -19.17 -7.00
CA LEU A 275 7.62 -19.59 -6.19
C LEU A 275 7.87 -21.09 -6.33
N ILE A 276 9.14 -21.47 -6.13
CA ILE A 276 9.67 -22.83 -6.02
C ILE A 276 9.53 -23.67 -7.30
N HIS A 277 10.64 -24.19 -7.79
CA HIS A 277 10.76 -25.14 -8.92
C HIS A 277 10.01 -24.71 -10.18
N ILE A 278 10.07 -23.44 -10.53
CA ILE A 278 9.58 -22.94 -11.81
C ILE A 278 10.50 -23.42 -12.93
N SER A 279 9.91 -23.76 -14.06
CA SER A 279 10.67 -24.01 -15.30
C SER A 279 11.34 -22.76 -15.83
N GLU A 280 12.28 -22.92 -16.75
CA GLU A 280 12.97 -21.80 -17.41
C GLU A 280 11.96 -20.76 -17.94
N PRO A 281 12.16 -19.45 -17.66
CA PRO A 281 11.24 -18.38 -18.06
C PRO A 281 10.98 -18.30 -19.56
N THR A 282 11.93 -18.77 -20.37
CA THR A 282 11.87 -18.75 -21.82
C THR A 282 10.85 -19.71 -22.43
N ARG A 283 10.36 -20.70 -21.67
CA ARG A 283 9.38 -21.69 -22.13
C ARG A 283 7.94 -21.36 -21.77
N LEU A 284 7.72 -20.41 -20.89
CA LEU A 284 6.39 -19.89 -20.55
C LEU A 284 6.14 -18.67 -21.46
N GLY A 285 5.72 -18.91 -22.69
CA GLY A 285 5.27 -17.85 -23.59
C GLY A 285 4.00 -17.19 -23.05
N PHE A 286 4.14 -16.23 -22.17
CA PHE A 286 3.09 -15.35 -21.66
C PHE A 286 3.35 -13.89 -22.04
#